data_dcb69cb70b424307e1f832bb7fbad12a
#
_entry.id   dcb69cb70b424307e1f832bb7fbad12a
#
_cell.length_a   1.000
_cell.length_b   1.000
_cell.length_c   1.000
_cell.angle_alpha   90.00
_cell.angle_beta   90.00
_cell.angle_gamma   90.00
#
_symmetry.space_group_name_H-M   'P 1'
#
loop_
_entity.id
_entity.type
_entity.pdbx_description
1 polymer ?
#
loop_
_entity_poly.entity_id
_entity_poly.type
_entity_poly.pdbx_seq_one_letter_code
_entity_poly.pdbx_strand_id
1 'polypeptide(L)'
;QGGLLGFFAAEHSALPAIARQVGDQRARHLWMGTFHSIFLRILHVEAVNIGFTSQFTIYDTADSKSLMRSIIKEMGLDEKVYKPGNVQARISNAKNHLVSPAAYASNKEAYEGDCAAKMPAIRDIYHRYWDRCRQADAMDFDDLLFYTFILFRDHPEVLARYQEQFRYILVDEYQDTNYAQHR
;
A
#
# COMPACT_ATOMS: atom_id res chain seq x y z
N GLN A 1 8.38 -28.11 18.63
CA GLN A 1 6.97 -27.75 18.89
C GLN A 1 6.73 -26.36 18.33
N GLY A 2 6.54 -26.28 17.00
CA GLY A 2 6.24 -25.04 16.30
C GLY A 2 4.77 -24.67 16.56
N GLY A 3 4.53 -23.56 17.25
CA GLY A 3 3.19 -23.01 17.38
C GLY A 3 2.65 -22.66 15.99
N LEU A 4 1.41 -23.07 15.72
CA LEU A 4 0.69 -22.66 14.52
C LEU A 4 0.53 -21.13 14.55
N LEU A 5 1.28 -20.44 13.70
CA LEU A 5 1.09 -19.01 13.46
C LEU A 5 0.05 -18.86 12.34
N GLY A 6 -1.08 -18.27 12.66
CA GLY A 6 -2.13 -17.92 11.72
C GLY A 6 -2.23 -16.39 11.57
N PHE A 7 -2.65 -15.95 10.42
CA PHE A 7 -2.94 -14.57 10.09
C PHE A 7 -4.45 -14.39 9.96
N PHE A 8 -4.99 -13.37 10.62
CA PHE A 8 -6.41 -13.01 10.53
C PHE A 8 -6.51 -11.57 10.02
N ALA A 9 -6.96 -11.39 8.78
CA ALA A 9 -7.40 -10.09 8.31
C ALA A 9 -8.88 -9.91 8.66
N ALA A 10 -9.17 -9.11 9.67
CA ALA A 10 -10.51 -8.83 10.12
C ALA A 10 -10.65 -7.36 10.52
N GLU A 11 -11.86 -6.84 10.47
CA GLU A 11 -12.13 -5.54 11.05
C GLU A 11 -11.82 -5.52 12.56
N HIS A 12 -11.43 -4.36 13.05
CA HIS A 12 -11.02 -4.16 14.46
C HIS A 12 -12.07 -4.65 15.49
N SER A 13 -13.35 -4.71 15.10
CA SER A 13 -14.47 -5.17 15.92
C SER A 13 -14.49 -6.68 16.17
N ALA A 14 -13.94 -7.50 15.28
CA ALA A 14 -13.93 -8.96 15.38
C ALA A 14 -12.78 -9.52 16.25
N LEU A 15 -11.69 -8.75 16.43
CA LEU A 15 -10.48 -9.19 17.12
C LEU A 15 -10.71 -9.67 18.57
N PRO A 16 -11.51 -8.98 19.40
CA PRO A 16 -11.77 -9.45 20.78
C PRO A 16 -12.59 -10.74 20.86
N ALA A 17 -13.46 -10.98 19.87
CA ALA A 17 -14.27 -12.20 19.82
C ALA A 17 -13.42 -13.41 19.46
N ILE A 18 -12.51 -13.27 18.48
CA ILE A 18 -11.58 -14.30 18.07
C ILE A 18 -10.62 -14.65 19.22
N ALA A 19 -10.05 -13.62 19.88
CA ALA A 19 -9.15 -13.82 21.01
C ALA A 19 -9.81 -14.62 22.15
N ARG A 20 -11.10 -14.35 22.44
CA ARG A 20 -11.86 -15.13 23.44
C ARG A 20 -12.05 -16.59 23.06
N GLN A 21 -12.22 -16.90 21.77
CA GLN A 21 -12.45 -18.29 21.32
C GLN A 21 -11.17 -19.12 21.26
N VAL A 22 -10.04 -18.53 20.83
CA VAL A 22 -8.77 -19.29 20.70
C VAL A 22 -7.96 -19.36 22.00
N GLY A 23 -8.32 -18.55 23.00
CA GLY A 23 -7.63 -18.43 24.29
C GLY A 23 -6.45 -17.46 24.24
N ASP A 24 -6.22 -16.72 25.34
CA ASP A 24 -5.25 -15.63 25.42
C ASP A 24 -3.82 -16.02 25.07
N GLN A 25 -3.38 -17.23 25.44
CA GLN A 25 -2.02 -17.70 25.14
C GLN A 25 -1.82 -17.96 23.63
N ARG A 26 -2.81 -18.51 22.95
CA ARG A 26 -2.75 -18.77 21.51
C ARG A 26 -2.94 -17.48 20.71
N ALA A 27 -3.81 -16.59 21.17
CA ALA A 27 -4.06 -15.30 20.54
C ALA A 27 -2.80 -14.44 20.45
N ARG A 28 -1.88 -14.52 21.42
CA ARG A 28 -0.61 -13.77 21.42
C ARG A 28 0.33 -14.15 20.28
N HIS A 29 0.19 -15.34 19.71
CA HIS A 29 0.99 -15.84 18.59
C HIS A 29 0.32 -15.64 17.23
N LEU A 30 -0.92 -15.14 17.22
CA LEU A 30 -1.64 -14.83 15.98
C LEU A 30 -1.36 -13.38 15.57
N TRP A 31 -1.16 -13.18 14.28
CA TRP A 31 -1.20 -11.84 13.71
C TRP A 31 -2.64 -11.53 13.31
N MET A 32 -3.25 -10.61 14.01
CA MET A 32 -4.64 -10.21 13.80
C MET A 32 -4.69 -8.70 13.52
N GLY A 33 -5.42 -8.32 12.49
CA GLY A 33 -5.56 -6.92 12.11
C GLY A 33 -6.08 -6.75 10.68
N THR A 34 -6.12 -5.51 10.23
CA THR A 34 -6.39 -5.19 8.82
C THR A 34 -5.18 -5.55 7.96
N PHE A 35 -5.37 -5.72 6.65
CA PHE A 35 -4.27 -5.89 5.69
C PHE A 35 -3.19 -4.82 5.88
N HIS A 36 -3.59 -3.55 5.98
CA HIS A 36 -2.66 -2.44 6.17
C HIS A 36 -1.83 -2.56 7.45
N SER A 37 -2.43 -2.94 8.58
CA SER A 37 -1.71 -3.07 9.85
C SER A 37 -0.69 -4.20 9.83
N ILE A 38 -1.01 -5.28 9.16
CA ILE A 38 -0.13 -6.44 9.05
C ILE A 38 1.00 -6.17 8.05
N PHE A 39 0.69 -5.60 6.90
CA PHE A 39 1.70 -5.22 5.92
C PHE A 39 2.63 -4.13 6.46
N LEU A 40 2.10 -3.17 7.22
CA LEU A 40 2.93 -2.19 7.93
C LEU A 40 3.95 -2.89 8.84
N ARG A 41 3.53 -3.89 9.60
CA ARG A 41 4.42 -4.66 10.48
C ARG A 41 5.49 -5.42 9.69
N ILE A 42 5.14 -6.04 8.56
CA ILE A 42 6.09 -6.68 7.65
C ILE A 42 7.09 -5.65 7.11
N LEU A 43 6.59 -4.52 6.60
CA LEU A 43 7.42 -3.50 5.99
C LEU A 43 8.38 -2.84 6.98
N HIS A 44 8.01 -2.66 8.26
CA HIS A 44 8.95 -2.17 9.27
C HIS A 44 10.14 -3.11 9.49
N VAL A 45 9.91 -4.41 9.40
CA VAL A 45 10.99 -5.41 9.53
C VAL A 45 11.85 -5.46 8.27
N GLU A 46 11.23 -5.38 7.09
CA GLU A 46 11.86 -5.63 5.80
C GLU A 46 12.19 -4.36 5.00
N ALA A 47 12.01 -3.17 5.59
CA ALA A 47 12.10 -1.88 4.91
C ALA A 47 13.38 -1.70 4.08
N VAL A 48 14.52 -2.16 4.61
CA VAL A 48 15.83 -2.03 3.95
C VAL A 48 15.85 -2.76 2.60
N ASN A 49 15.16 -3.89 2.47
CA ASN A 49 15.09 -4.67 1.22
C ASN A 49 14.41 -3.91 0.08
N ILE A 50 13.57 -2.92 0.40
CA ILE A 50 12.82 -2.11 -0.57
C ILE A 50 13.30 -0.65 -0.62
N GLY A 51 14.45 -0.34 0.01
CA GLY A 51 15.09 0.98 -0.05
C GLY A 51 14.48 2.03 0.87
N PHE A 52 13.86 1.61 1.97
CA PHE A 52 13.39 2.47 3.06
C PHE A 52 14.15 2.16 4.34
N THR A 53 14.07 3.06 5.32
CA THR A 53 14.53 2.75 6.68
C THR A 53 13.41 2.08 7.47
N SER A 54 13.74 1.39 8.56
CA SER A 54 12.74 0.83 9.49
C SER A 54 11.92 1.90 10.23
N GLN A 55 12.30 3.17 10.11
CA GLN A 55 11.67 4.34 10.72
C GLN A 55 10.86 5.17 9.71
N PHE A 56 10.50 4.61 8.55
CA PHE A 56 9.73 5.33 7.54
C PHE A 56 8.42 5.90 8.12
N THR A 57 8.03 7.05 7.59
CA THR A 57 6.80 7.75 8.02
C THR A 57 5.61 7.30 7.17
N ILE A 58 4.43 7.25 7.78
CA ILE A 58 3.16 7.04 7.06
C ILE A 58 2.50 8.39 6.83
N TYR A 59 2.26 8.73 5.57
CA TYR A 59 1.45 9.87 5.17
C TYR A 59 -0.03 9.50 5.19
N ASP A 60 -0.81 10.28 5.89
CA ASP A 60 -2.27 10.19 5.82
C ASP A 60 -2.81 10.85 4.55
N THR A 61 -4.13 10.86 4.41
CA THR A 61 -4.80 11.48 3.25
C THR A 61 -4.52 12.98 3.15
N ALA A 62 -4.41 13.68 4.29
CA ALA A 62 -4.15 15.11 4.31
C ALA A 62 -2.70 15.41 3.91
N ASP A 63 -1.74 14.65 4.42
CA ASP A 63 -0.33 14.74 4.05
C ASP A 63 -0.14 14.50 2.55
N SER A 64 -0.74 13.43 2.04
CA SER A 64 -0.70 13.06 0.62
C SER A 64 -1.28 14.15 -0.28
N LYS A 65 -2.43 14.72 0.09
CA LYS A 65 -3.03 15.85 -0.64
C LYS A 65 -2.18 17.11 -0.60
N SER A 66 -1.55 17.39 0.54
CA SER A 66 -0.66 18.54 0.70
C SER A 66 0.56 18.42 -0.22
N LEU A 67 1.19 17.25 -0.26
CA LEU A 67 2.30 16.98 -1.16
C LEU A 67 1.87 17.06 -2.64
N MET A 68 0.70 16.50 -3.00
CA MET A 68 0.14 16.62 -4.34
C MET A 68 -0.04 18.09 -4.76
N ARG A 69 -0.60 18.91 -3.88
CA ARG A 69 -0.79 20.35 -4.14
C ARG A 69 0.53 21.05 -4.39
N SER A 70 1.56 20.75 -3.59
CA SER A 70 2.89 21.31 -3.81
C SER A 70 3.46 20.93 -5.16
N ILE A 71 3.36 19.66 -5.56
CA ILE A 71 3.85 19.17 -6.85
C ILE A 71 3.11 19.84 -8.01
N ILE A 72 1.79 19.92 -7.95
CA ILE A 72 0.95 20.57 -8.98
C ILE A 72 1.37 22.04 -9.15
N LYS A 73 1.58 22.74 -8.04
CA LYS A 73 2.03 24.14 -8.04
C LYS A 73 3.45 24.29 -8.60
N GLU A 74 4.39 23.45 -8.17
CA GLU A 74 5.78 23.44 -8.65
C GLU A 74 5.87 23.15 -10.16
N MET A 75 4.97 22.34 -10.69
CA MET A 75 4.86 22.06 -12.12
C MET A 75 4.16 23.17 -12.93
N GLY A 76 3.66 24.21 -12.28
CA GLY A 76 2.92 25.31 -12.94
C GLY A 76 1.56 24.87 -13.51
N LEU A 77 0.97 23.79 -12.97
CA LEU A 77 -0.31 23.28 -13.42
C LEU A 77 -1.48 24.01 -12.74
N ASP A 78 -2.62 24.11 -13.44
CA ASP A 78 -3.82 24.74 -12.90
C ASP A 78 -4.51 23.83 -11.89
N GLU A 79 -4.58 24.24 -10.63
CA GLU A 79 -5.27 23.50 -9.55
C GLU A 79 -6.80 23.34 -9.77
N LYS A 80 -7.39 24.15 -10.63
CA LYS A 80 -8.81 23.99 -10.99
C LYS A 80 -9.02 22.78 -11.89
N VAL A 81 -8.03 22.45 -12.71
CA VAL A 81 -8.00 21.27 -13.58
C VAL A 81 -7.46 20.08 -12.82
N TYR A 82 -6.27 20.22 -12.23
CA TYR A 82 -5.60 19.19 -11.43
C TYR A 82 -5.97 19.32 -9.96
N LYS A 83 -7.23 19.03 -9.64
CA LYS A 83 -7.67 19.03 -8.22
C LYS A 83 -6.92 17.96 -7.46
N PRO A 84 -6.22 18.30 -6.35
CA PRO A 84 -5.39 17.36 -5.62
C PRO A 84 -6.09 16.04 -5.24
N GLY A 85 -7.38 16.13 -4.87
CA GLY A 85 -8.17 14.93 -4.56
C GLY A 85 -8.43 14.03 -5.77
N ASN A 86 -8.65 14.59 -6.97
CA ASN A 86 -8.85 13.81 -8.19
C ASN A 86 -7.55 13.17 -8.65
N VAL A 87 -6.44 13.90 -8.56
CA VAL A 87 -5.10 13.39 -8.86
C VAL A 87 -4.75 12.24 -7.91
N GLN A 88 -4.97 12.44 -6.61
CA GLN A 88 -4.75 11.41 -5.60
C GLN A 88 -5.57 10.15 -5.89
N ALA A 89 -6.85 10.29 -6.22
CA ALA A 89 -7.71 9.14 -6.53
C ALA A 89 -7.19 8.33 -7.73
N ARG A 90 -6.67 8.98 -8.77
CA ARG A 90 -6.06 8.28 -9.92
C ARG A 90 -4.79 7.55 -9.56
N ILE A 91 -3.91 8.16 -8.78
CA ILE A 91 -2.67 7.54 -8.31
C ILE A 91 -2.98 6.38 -7.37
N SER A 92 -3.91 6.56 -6.45
CA SER A 92 -4.40 5.51 -5.56
C SER A 92 -4.93 4.31 -6.34
N ASN A 93 -5.76 4.57 -7.36
CA ASN A 93 -6.27 3.50 -8.24
C ASN A 93 -5.13 2.75 -8.96
N ALA A 94 -4.11 3.46 -9.46
CA ALA A 94 -2.95 2.83 -10.09
C ALA A 94 -2.19 1.94 -9.09
N LYS A 95 -1.92 2.44 -7.88
CA LYS A 95 -1.25 1.67 -6.82
C LYS A 95 -2.04 0.42 -6.42
N ASN A 96 -3.36 0.56 -6.26
CA ASN A 96 -4.24 -0.58 -5.92
C ASN A 96 -4.33 -1.64 -7.02
N HIS A 97 -3.99 -1.28 -8.27
CA HIS A 97 -3.81 -2.21 -9.38
C HIS A 97 -2.34 -2.62 -9.61
N LEU A 98 -1.46 -2.31 -8.66
CA LEU A 98 -0.03 -2.63 -8.72
C LEU A 98 0.69 -2.03 -9.93
N VAL A 99 0.24 -0.88 -10.39
CA VAL A 99 0.81 -0.14 -11.52
C VAL A 99 1.82 0.88 -10.99
N SER A 100 3.11 0.66 -11.27
CA SER A 100 4.18 1.60 -10.89
C SER A 100 4.12 2.89 -11.72
N PRO A 101 4.80 3.98 -11.29
CA PRO A 101 4.91 5.19 -12.11
C PRO A 101 5.45 4.94 -13.51
N ALA A 102 6.46 4.08 -13.64
CA ALA A 102 7.04 3.72 -14.95
C ALA A 102 6.04 2.95 -15.82
N ALA A 103 5.34 1.98 -15.25
CA ALA A 103 4.30 1.23 -15.95
C ALA A 103 3.12 2.14 -16.36
N TYR A 104 2.72 3.05 -15.49
CA TYR A 104 1.68 4.04 -15.79
C TYR A 104 2.09 4.96 -16.94
N ALA A 105 3.32 5.47 -16.91
CA ALA A 105 3.84 6.37 -17.94
C ALA A 105 3.94 5.72 -19.33
N SER A 106 4.18 4.41 -19.38
CA SER A 106 4.26 3.63 -20.63
C SER A 106 2.90 3.12 -21.12
N ASN A 107 1.85 3.25 -20.32
CA ASN A 107 0.51 2.79 -20.67
C ASN A 107 -0.21 3.83 -21.54
N LYS A 108 -0.35 3.49 -22.83
CA LYS A 108 -1.00 4.36 -23.83
C LYS A 108 -2.47 4.63 -23.50
N GLU A 109 -3.21 3.61 -23.07
CA GLU A 109 -4.62 3.72 -22.74
C GLU A 109 -4.85 4.64 -21.53
N ALA A 110 -4.01 4.50 -20.49
CA ALA A 110 -4.04 5.39 -19.33
C ALA A 110 -3.77 6.85 -19.74
N TYR A 111 -2.79 7.08 -20.61
CA TYR A 111 -2.48 8.41 -21.12
C TYR A 111 -3.63 9.02 -21.95
N GLU A 112 -4.22 8.23 -22.84
CA GLU A 112 -5.39 8.65 -23.63
C GLU A 112 -6.58 9.01 -22.72
N GLY A 113 -6.83 8.22 -21.67
CA GLY A 113 -7.83 8.51 -20.65
C GLY A 113 -7.55 9.81 -19.88
N ASP A 114 -6.29 10.05 -19.52
CA ASP A 114 -5.87 11.28 -18.85
C ASP A 114 -6.01 12.50 -19.77
N CYS A 115 -5.68 12.38 -21.06
CA CYS A 115 -5.89 13.42 -22.05
C CYS A 115 -7.38 13.75 -22.24
N ALA A 116 -8.24 12.72 -22.31
CA ALA A 116 -9.69 12.89 -22.40
C ALA A 116 -10.26 13.61 -21.17
N ALA A 117 -9.66 13.38 -19.99
CA ALA A 117 -10.00 14.09 -18.75
C ALA A 117 -9.31 15.47 -18.62
N LYS A 118 -8.59 15.93 -19.65
CA LYS A 118 -7.80 17.18 -19.67
C LYS A 118 -6.69 17.23 -18.61
N MET A 119 -6.18 16.07 -18.21
CA MET A 119 -5.12 15.92 -17.21
C MET A 119 -3.93 15.07 -17.73
N PRO A 120 -3.30 15.40 -18.87
CA PRO A 120 -2.23 14.59 -19.46
C PRO A 120 -0.97 14.49 -18.57
N ALA A 121 -0.80 15.39 -17.59
CA ALA A 121 0.36 15.42 -16.70
C ALA A 121 0.26 14.46 -15.50
N ILE A 122 -0.79 13.65 -15.38
CA ILE A 122 -0.95 12.70 -14.24
C ILE A 122 0.27 11.79 -14.11
N ARG A 123 0.80 11.24 -15.21
CA ARG A 123 1.98 10.38 -15.20
C ARG A 123 3.21 11.07 -14.61
N ASP A 124 3.41 12.37 -14.90
CA ASP A 124 4.54 13.14 -14.39
C ASP A 124 4.35 13.50 -12.92
N ILE A 125 3.11 13.80 -12.52
CA ILE A 125 2.75 14.03 -11.11
C ILE A 125 2.97 12.75 -10.32
N TYR A 126 2.55 11.59 -10.82
CA TYR A 126 2.72 10.30 -10.15
C TYR A 126 4.19 9.98 -9.93
N HIS A 127 5.03 10.18 -10.96
CA HIS A 127 6.48 9.97 -10.84
C HIS A 127 7.09 10.89 -9.77
N ARG A 128 6.79 12.19 -9.79
CA ARG A 128 7.28 13.15 -8.80
C ARG A 128 6.79 12.85 -7.39
N TYR A 129 5.54 12.46 -7.25
CA TYR A 129 4.97 12.07 -5.95
C TYR A 129 5.71 10.86 -5.37
N TRP A 130 5.92 9.85 -6.19
CA TRP A 130 6.66 8.65 -5.81
C TRP A 130 8.09 8.98 -5.36
N ASP A 131 8.81 9.77 -6.13
CA ASP A 131 10.17 10.17 -5.80
C ASP A 131 10.24 11.00 -4.52
N ARG A 132 9.31 11.93 -4.34
CA ARG A 132 9.24 12.77 -3.12
C ARG A 132 8.93 11.95 -1.87
N CYS A 133 8.06 10.99 -1.95
CA CYS A 133 7.79 10.06 -0.84
C CYS A 133 9.04 9.24 -0.51
N ARG A 134 9.73 8.69 -1.51
CA ARG A 134 10.97 7.95 -1.30
C ARG A 134 12.08 8.80 -0.69
N GLN A 135 12.27 10.02 -1.16
CA GLN A 135 13.27 10.96 -0.63
C GLN A 135 12.96 11.36 0.83
N ALA A 136 11.71 11.43 1.18
CA ALA A 136 11.25 11.74 2.54
C ALA A 136 11.20 10.51 3.46
N ASP A 137 11.59 9.32 2.99
CA ASP A 137 11.43 8.05 3.71
C ASP A 137 9.98 7.88 4.21
N ALA A 138 9.03 8.08 3.30
CA ALA A 138 7.59 8.08 3.59
C ALA A 138 6.82 7.16 2.63
N MET A 139 5.76 6.57 3.15
CA MET A 139 4.77 5.78 2.42
C MET A 139 3.37 6.32 2.72
N ASP A 140 2.48 6.30 1.74
CA ASP A 140 1.05 6.46 1.99
C ASP A 140 0.37 5.09 2.26
N PHE A 141 -0.93 5.10 2.54
CA PHE A 141 -1.64 3.84 2.82
C PHE A 141 -1.65 2.87 1.65
N ASP A 142 -1.73 3.36 0.41
CA ASP A 142 -1.70 2.49 -0.79
C ASP A 142 -0.31 1.87 -0.98
N ASP A 143 0.74 2.58 -0.58
CA ASP A 143 2.12 2.08 -0.63
C ASP A 143 2.34 0.86 0.26
N LEU A 144 1.60 0.72 1.35
CA LEU A 144 1.72 -0.46 2.22
C LEU A 144 1.40 -1.75 1.46
N LEU A 145 0.35 -1.74 0.64
CA LEU A 145 0.00 -2.88 -0.21
C LEU A 145 1.00 -3.02 -1.37
N PHE A 146 1.30 -1.92 -2.03
CA PHE A 146 2.17 -1.90 -3.20
C PHE A 146 3.59 -2.36 -2.89
N TYR A 147 4.21 -1.83 -1.84
CA TYR A 147 5.58 -2.23 -1.46
C TYR A 147 5.65 -3.61 -0.84
N THR A 148 4.61 -4.11 -0.20
CA THR A 148 4.56 -5.51 0.23
C THR A 148 4.56 -6.45 -0.97
N PHE A 149 3.81 -6.12 -2.03
CA PHE A 149 3.85 -6.86 -3.28
C PHE A 149 5.25 -6.82 -3.92
N ILE A 150 5.87 -5.63 -4.02
CA ILE A 150 7.24 -5.50 -4.55
C ILE A 150 8.23 -6.33 -3.73
N LEU A 151 8.15 -6.26 -2.40
CA LEU A 151 9.00 -7.03 -1.50
C LEU A 151 8.92 -8.52 -1.80
N PHE A 152 7.73 -9.06 -1.88
CA PHE A 152 7.53 -10.51 -2.09
C PHE A 152 7.87 -10.94 -3.51
N ARG A 153 7.66 -10.08 -4.51
CA ARG A 153 8.05 -10.33 -5.90
C ARG A 153 9.57 -10.38 -6.07
N ASP A 154 10.27 -9.41 -5.49
CA ASP A 154 11.71 -9.19 -5.75
C ASP A 154 12.60 -9.93 -4.75
N HIS A 155 12.04 -10.37 -3.61
CA HIS A 155 12.71 -11.11 -2.55
C HIS A 155 11.97 -12.41 -2.22
N PRO A 156 12.05 -13.43 -3.08
CA PRO A 156 11.34 -14.72 -2.87
C PRO A 156 11.77 -15.43 -1.59
N GLU A 157 12.97 -15.20 -1.08
CA GLU A 157 13.44 -15.72 0.21
C GLU A 157 12.66 -15.11 1.40
N VAL A 158 12.29 -13.84 1.29
CA VAL A 158 11.44 -13.16 2.29
C VAL A 158 10.03 -13.74 2.24
N LEU A 159 9.46 -13.86 1.03
CA LEU A 159 8.14 -14.48 0.85
C LEU A 159 8.11 -15.89 1.43
N ALA A 160 9.09 -16.74 1.13
CA ALA A 160 9.17 -18.12 1.63
C ALA A 160 9.17 -18.16 3.17
N ARG A 161 9.89 -17.25 3.82
CA ARG A 161 9.92 -17.15 5.29
C ARG A 161 8.55 -16.81 5.87
N TYR A 162 7.82 -15.87 5.27
CA TYR A 162 6.46 -15.54 5.72
C TYR A 162 5.45 -16.64 5.39
N GLN A 163 5.58 -17.34 4.26
CA GLN A 163 4.75 -18.51 3.93
C GLN A 163 4.95 -19.66 4.92
N GLU A 164 6.18 -19.87 5.39
CA GLU A 164 6.45 -20.85 6.44
C GLU A 164 5.88 -20.42 7.79
N GLN A 165 5.95 -19.12 8.09
CA GLN A 165 5.43 -18.54 9.32
C GLN A 165 3.89 -18.56 9.35
N PHE A 166 3.23 -18.18 8.24
CA PHE A 166 1.77 -18.09 8.14
C PHE A 166 1.21 -19.26 7.33
N ARG A 167 1.08 -20.40 7.98
CA ARG A 167 0.51 -21.60 7.35
C ARG A 167 -0.99 -21.51 7.08
N TYR A 168 -1.68 -20.64 7.80
CA TYR A 168 -3.11 -20.41 7.68
C TYR A 168 -3.37 -18.91 7.61
N ILE A 169 -4.13 -18.50 6.61
CA ILE A 169 -4.60 -17.12 6.43
C ILE A 169 -6.12 -17.18 6.42
N LEU A 170 -6.74 -16.44 7.32
CA LEU A 170 -8.18 -16.28 7.39
C LEU A 170 -8.52 -14.83 7.10
N VAL A 171 -9.37 -14.60 6.15
CA VAL A 171 -9.79 -13.26 5.70
C VAL A 171 -11.29 -13.16 5.94
N ASP A 172 -11.68 -12.16 6.73
CA ASP A 172 -13.07 -11.75 6.90
C ASP A 172 -13.45 -10.76 5.80
N GLU A 173 -14.74 -10.72 5.40
CA GLU A 173 -15.23 -9.85 4.33
C GLU A 173 -14.40 -9.95 3.04
N TYR A 174 -14.06 -11.17 2.65
CA TYR A 174 -13.19 -11.43 1.49
C TYR A 174 -13.70 -10.79 0.19
N GLN A 175 -15.01 -10.61 0.04
CA GLN A 175 -15.62 -9.94 -1.10
C GLN A 175 -15.25 -8.45 -1.22
N ASP A 176 -14.80 -7.82 -0.15
CA ASP A 176 -14.44 -6.39 -0.12
C ASP A 176 -12.94 -6.16 -0.39
N THR A 177 -12.20 -7.24 -0.63
CA THR A 177 -10.76 -7.16 -0.94
C THR A 177 -10.52 -6.57 -2.33
N ASN A 178 -9.48 -5.73 -2.46
CA ASN A 178 -9.07 -5.15 -3.73
C ASN A 178 -8.06 -6.05 -4.49
N TYR A 179 -7.71 -5.65 -5.72
CA TYR A 179 -6.79 -6.41 -6.57
C TYR A 179 -5.42 -6.65 -5.90
N ALA A 180 -4.84 -5.64 -5.25
CA ALA A 180 -3.54 -5.77 -4.60
C ALA A 180 -3.54 -6.76 -3.42
N GLN A 181 -4.67 -6.87 -2.71
CA GLN A 181 -4.82 -7.79 -1.58
C GLN A 181 -4.95 -9.25 -2.01
N HIS A 182 -5.37 -9.50 -3.26
CA HIS A 182 -5.49 -10.84 -3.84
C HIS A 182 -4.18 -11.41 -4.38
N ARG A 183 -3.18 -10.59 -4.63
CA ARG A 183 -1.90 -11.01 -5.20
C ARG A 183 -0.88 -11.38 -4.15
#